data_bbaeed004cd662d89fe869eba3622fbc
#
_entry.id   bbaeed004cd662d89fe869eba3622fbc
#
_cell.length_a   1.000
_cell.length_b   1.000
_cell.length_c   1.000
_cell.angle_alpha   90.00
_cell.angle_beta   90.00
_cell.angle_gamma   90.00
#
_symmetry.space_group_name_H-M   'P 1'
#
loop_
_entity.id
_entity.type
_entity.pdbx_description
1 polymer ?
#
loop_
_entity_poly.entity_id
_entity_poly.type
_entity_poly.pdbx_seq_one_letter_code
_entity_poly.pdbx_strand_id
1 'polypeptide(L)'
;SPAEMIGKLEHGITKHGLPQTFAAPLALCAVGHDSVTRKTAADALASIFSSLRRRAAEFRERYASTMDAAVLNRTALTQSAEYTLPYLVFLLAHHPDLPSKETGAANKGVAYRPFQQMLSFLVGTLTAGSKQCLPAAIKMMSLMKRTVDATNVDLSHGLYVMADIALLVLNKLATQKGWETGQFPGQISWPKAFFTLQERRAKGEPLEEGGAPRVGDYSHLPVGFELKSAAAPKQADGHRSKA
;
A
#
# COMPACT_ATOMS: atom_id res chain seq x y z
N SER A 1 10.21 -11.71 21.08
CA SER A 1 9.31 -12.47 20.19
C SER A 1 8.71 -11.58 19.10
N PRO A 2 8.22 -12.13 17.97
CA PRO A 2 7.55 -11.34 16.95
C PRO A 2 6.38 -10.52 17.51
N ALA A 3 5.57 -11.10 18.39
CA ALA A 3 4.45 -10.42 19.03
C ALA A 3 4.90 -9.21 19.89
N GLU A 4 6.01 -9.33 20.60
CA GLU A 4 6.58 -8.22 21.37
C GLU A 4 7.03 -7.07 20.45
N MET A 5 7.68 -7.40 19.33
CA MET A 5 8.11 -6.39 18.35
C MET A 5 6.91 -5.67 17.75
N ILE A 6 5.86 -6.42 17.37
CA ILE A 6 4.61 -5.85 16.85
C ILE A 6 4.00 -4.87 17.87
N GLY A 7 3.90 -5.27 19.15
CA GLY A 7 3.38 -4.43 20.22
C GLY A 7 4.22 -3.16 20.44
N LYS A 8 5.54 -3.26 20.39
CA LYS A 8 6.44 -2.09 20.50
C LYS A 8 6.26 -1.11 19.34
N LEU A 9 6.12 -1.62 18.10
CA LEU A 9 5.87 -0.77 16.93
C LEU A 9 4.50 -0.09 17.03
N GLU A 10 3.45 -0.84 17.37
CA GLU A 10 2.12 -0.28 17.57
C GLU A 10 2.14 0.83 18.62
N HIS A 11 2.68 0.56 19.79
CA HIS A 11 2.77 1.52 20.89
C HIS A 11 3.60 2.76 20.49
N GLY A 12 4.75 2.54 19.83
CA GLY A 12 5.61 3.61 19.35
C GLY A 12 4.90 4.54 18.37
N ILE A 13 4.15 3.99 17.41
CA ILE A 13 3.44 4.79 16.41
C ILE A 13 2.22 5.47 17.02
N THR A 14 1.45 4.77 17.88
CA THR A 14 0.20 5.29 18.41
C THR A 14 0.39 6.26 19.56
N LYS A 15 1.43 6.12 20.37
CA LYS A 15 1.65 6.90 21.61
C LYS A 15 2.89 7.79 21.58
N HIS A 16 3.97 7.34 20.94
CA HIS A 16 5.27 8.02 21.02
C HIS A 16 5.68 8.74 19.73
N GLY A 17 4.79 8.84 18.74
CA GLY A 17 5.02 9.64 17.53
C GLY A 17 6.05 9.04 16.57
N LEU A 18 6.34 7.74 16.67
CA LEU A 18 7.13 7.08 15.61
C LEU A 18 6.46 7.33 14.25
N PRO A 19 7.24 7.59 13.22
CA PRO A 19 6.73 7.77 11.87
C PRO A 19 5.91 6.57 11.38
N GLN A 20 4.85 6.84 10.64
CA GLN A 20 4.00 5.79 10.07
C GLN A 20 4.71 4.84 9.11
N THR A 21 5.90 5.20 8.60
CA THR A 21 6.75 4.31 7.81
C THR A 21 7.03 2.99 8.52
N PHE A 22 7.12 3.02 9.85
CA PHE A 22 7.35 1.83 10.68
C PHE A 22 6.13 0.89 10.77
N ALA A 23 4.97 1.28 10.25
CA ALA A 23 3.83 0.37 10.13
C ALA A 23 3.95 -0.58 8.92
N ALA A 24 4.64 -0.16 7.86
CA ALA A 24 4.78 -0.97 6.64
C ALA A 24 5.39 -2.37 6.87
N PRO A 25 6.46 -2.54 7.69
CA PRO A 25 7.03 -3.85 7.98
C PRO A 25 6.05 -4.85 8.60
N LEU A 26 4.97 -4.41 9.26
CA LEU A 26 3.96 -5.33 9.81
C LEU A 26 3.26 -6.15 8.73
N ALA A 27 3.24 -5.67 7.49
CA ALA A 27 2.69 -6.41 6.36
C ALA A 27 3.52 -7.65 5.99
N LEU A 28 4.80 -7.70 6.35
CA LEU A 28 5.66 -8.87 6.13
C LEU A 28 5.16 -10.09 6.90
N CYS A 29 4.42 -9.89 8.01
CA CYS A 29 3.79 -10.97 8.77
C CYS A 29 2.71 -11.72 7.99
N ALA A 30 2.29 -11.25 6.81
CA ALA A 30 1.36 -11.97 5.93
C ALA A 30 1.95 -13.27 5.38
N VAL A 31 3.28 -13.40 5.33
CA VAL A 31 4.00 -14.51 4.73
C VAL A 31 4.91 -15.16 5.76
N GLY A 32 4.97 -16.49 5.76
CA GLY A 32 5.92 -17.25 6.56
C GLY A 32 5.64 -17.31 8.07
N HIS A 33 4.62 -16.62 8.57
CA HIS A 33 4.28 -16.60 9.99
C HIS A 33 3.04 -17.44 10.30
N ASP A 34 2.94 -17.88 11.56
CA ASP A 34 1.76 -18.58 12.08
C ASP A 34 0.52 -17.66 12.10
N SER A 35 -0.66 -18.26 12.26
CA SER A 35 -1.92 -17.52 12.24
C SER A 35 -2.07 -16.52 13.39
N VAL A 36 -1.44 -16.78 14.54
CA VAL A 36 -1.51 -15.91 15.73
C VAL A 36 -0.71 -14.65 15.48
N THR A 37 0.55 -14.77 15.03
CA THR A 37 1.41 -13.63 14.67
C THR A 37 0.77 -12.78 13.58
N ARG A 38 0.19 -13.42 12.55
CA ARG A 38 -0.52 -12.71 11.47
C ARG A 38 -1.72 -11.93 11.99
N LYS A 39 -2.52 -12.54 12.87
CA LYS A 39 -3.65 -11.86 13.50
C LYS A 39 -3.18 -10.69 14.36
N THR A 40 -2.18 -10.88 15.20
CA THR A 40 -1.60 -9.81 16.02
C THR A 40 -1.12 -8.63 15.18
N ALA A 41 -0.48 -8.90 14.04
CA ALA A 41 -0.05 -7.85 13.10
C ALA A 41 -1.24 -7.13 12.44
N ALA A 42 -2.32 -7.85 12.10
CA ALA A 42 -3.53 -7.24 11.56
C ALA A 42 -4.22 -6.32 12.58
N ASP A 43 -4.35 -6.78 13.83
CA ASP A 43 -4.95 -6.02 14.92
C ASP A 43 -4.12 -4.75 15.23
N ALA A 44 -2.79 -4.87 15.26
CA ALA A 44 -1.87 -3.74 15.43
C ALA A 44 -1.99 -2.73 14.28
N LEU A 45 -2.03 -3.18 13.01
CA LEU A 45 -2.24 -2.30 11.87
C LEU A 45 -3.58 -1.58 11.94
N ALA A 46 -4.66 -2.26 12.31
CA ALA A 46 -5.98 -1.65 12.47
C ALA A 46 -5.98 -0.55 13.53
N SER A 47 -5.33 -0.79 14.68
CA SER A 47 -5.13 0.18 15.75
C SER A 47 -4.32 1.39 15.28
N ILE A 48 -3.18 1.15 14.59
CA ILE A 48 -2.33 2.20 14.01
C ILE A 48 -3.14 3.05 13.01
N PHE A 49 -3.86 2.42 12.09
CA PHE A 49 -4.64 3.13 11.07
C PHE A 49 -5.75 4.00 11.68
N SER A 50 -6.44 3.49 12.70
CA SER A 50 -7.42 4.27 13.44
C SER A 50 -6.80 5.49 14.11
N SER A 51 -5.62 5.33 14.74
CA SER A 51 -4.87 6.42 15.36
C SER A 51 -4.40 7.46 14.34
N LEU A 52 -3.87 7.03 13.18
CA LEU A 52 -3.42 7.92 12.12
C LEU A 52 -4.59 8.73 11.51
N ARG A 53 -5.73 8.09 11.25
CA ARG A 53 -6.92 8.78 10.74
C ARG A 53 -7.45 9.82 11.72
N ARG A 54 -7.49 9.48 13.00
CA ARG A 54 -7.90 10.43 14.05
C ARG A 54 -6.96 11.64 14.07
N ARG A 55 -5.64 11.43 14.08
CA ARG A 55 -4.66 12.54 14.06
C ARG A 55 -4.79 13.40 12.82
N ALA A 56 -5.01 12.80 11.65
CA ALA A 56 -5.23 13.54 10.41
C ALA A 56 -6.52 14.39 10.46
N ALA A 57 -7.58 13.88 11.08
CA ALA A 57 -8.81 14.62 11.30
C ALA A 57 -8.62 15.78 12.30
N GLU A 58 -7.99 15.52 13.45
CA GLU A 58 -7.63 16.54 14.45
C GLU A 58 -6.73 17.63 13.85
N PHE A 59 -5.79 17.25 12.97
CA PHE A 59 -4.96 18.21 12.27
C PHE A 59 -5.79 19.12 11.36
N ARG A 60 -6.71 18.56 10.56
CA ARG A 60 -7.59 19.36 9.70
C ARG A 60 -8.44 20.33 10.52
N GLU A 61 -9.02 19.86 11.60
CA GLU A 61 -9.87 20.67 12.47
C GLU A 61 -9.07 21.82 13.11
N ARG A 62 -7.88 21.52 13.65
CA ARG A 62 -7.02 22.52 14.31
C ARG A 62 -6.57 23.65 13.39
N TYR A 63 -6.29 23.33 12.12
CA TYR A 63 -5.71 24.29 11.18
C TYR A 63 -6.69 24.78 10.11
N ALA A 64 -7.97 24.44 10.21
CA ALA A 64 -9.00 24.79 9.24
C ALA A 64 -9.13 26.31 8.99
N SER A 65 -8.91 27.12 10.02
CA SER A 65 -9.01 28.60 9.94
C SER A 65 -7.71 29.30 9.57
N THR A 66 -6.56 28.60 9.60
CA THR A 66 -5.23 29.22 9.48
C THR A 66 -4.46 28.78 8.23
N MET A 67 -4.88 27.68 7.60
CA MET A 67 -4.21 27.12 6.41
C MET A 67 -5.13 27.17 5.19
N ASP A 68 -4.53 27.33 4.01
CA ASP A 68 -5.22 27.10 2.75
C ASP A 68 -5.76 25.66 2.68
N ALA A 69 -7.01 25.51 2.21
CA ALA A 69 -7.71 24.23 2.22
C ALA A 69 -6.99 23.13 1.41
N ALA A 70 -6.35 23.49 0.29
CA ALA A 70 -5.62 22.52 -0.54
C ALA A 70 -4.34 22.06 0.17
N VAL A 71 -3.62 23.00 0.79
CA VAL A 71 -2.40 22.71 1.59
C VAL A 71 -2.76 21.88 2.82
N LEU A 72 -3.84 22.24 3.52
CA LEU A 72 -4.33 21.54 4.69
C LEU A 72 -4.67 20.08 4.37
N ASN A 73 -5.47 19.86 3.34
CA ASN A 73 -5.87 18.50 2.93
C ASN A 73 -4.69 17.65 2.46
N ARG A 74 -3.76 18.25 1.71
CA ARG A 74 -2.54 17.58 1.28
C ARG A 74 -1.66 17.18 2.46
N THR A 75 -1.45 18.07 3.42
CA THR A 75 -0.62 17.83 4.61
C THR A 75 -1.28 16.77 5.51
N ALA A 76 -2.58 16.88 5.75
CA ALA A 76 -3.32 15.88 6.53
C ALA A 76 -3.28 14.49 5.88
N LEU A 77 -3.36 14.42 4.55
CA LEU A 77 -3.26 13.16 3.82
C LEU A 77 -1.89 12.49 4.04
N THR A 78 -0.78 13.25 4.05
CA THR A 78 0.56 12.67 4.28
C THR A 78 0.72 12.04 5.66
N GLN A 79 -0.12 12.41 6.61
CA GLN A 79 -0.13 11.86 7.97
C GLN A 79 -1.19 10.75 8.16
N SER A 80 -1.97 10.47 7.12
CA SER A 80 -3.06 9.49 7.19
C SER A 80 -2.59 8.06 6.92
N ALA A 81 -3.42 7.08 7.28
CA ALA A 81 -3.15 5.66 7.15
C ALA A 81 -2.80 5.24 5.71
N GLU A 82 -3.34 5.93 4.72
CA GLU A 82 -3.18 5.65 3.28
C GLU A 82 -1.72 5.69 2.83
N TYR A 83 -0.90 6.55 3.46
CA TYR A 83 0.52 6.65 3.14
C TYR A 83 1.36 5.45 3.61
N THR A 84 0.82 4.56 4.41
CA THR A 84 1.50 3.29 4.73
C THR A 84 1.67 2.42 3.48
N LEU A 85 0.76 2.53 2.50
CA LEU A 85 0.86 1.75 1.27
C LEU A 85 2.07 2.13 0.38
N PRO A 86 2.34 3.41 0.07
CA PRO A 86 3.59 3.82 -0.59
C PRO A 86 4.85 3.33 0.14
N TYR A 87 4.87 3.39 1.46
CA TYR A 87 6.02 2.91 2.24
C TYR A 87 6.20 1.40 2.15
N LEU A 88 5.10 0.64 2.12
CA LEU A 88 5.20 -0.80 1.88
C LEU A 88 5.71 -1.08 0.46
N VAL A 89 5.21 -0.39 -0.55
CA VAL A 89 5.70 -0.54 -1.93
C VAL A 89 7.19 -0.25 -2.02
N PHE A 90 7.66 0.81 -1.35
CA PHE A 90 9.09 1.12 -1.28
C PHE A 90 9.88 -0.02 -0.61
N LEU A 91 9.44 -0.50 0.54
CA LEU A 91 10.07 -1.60 1.27
C LEU A 91 10.16 -2.87 0.41
N LEU A 92 9.07 -3.22 -0.28
CA LEU A 92 9.02 -4.40 -1.14
C LEU A 92 9.86 -4.27 -2.41
N ALA A 93 10.02 -3.05 -2.95
CA ALA A 93 10.90 -2.79 -4.08
C ALA A 93 12.38 -3.02 -3.74
N HIS A 94 12.74 -2.91 -2.46
CA HIS A 94 14.09 -3.18 -1.94
C HIS A 94 14.25 -4.59 -1.37
N HIS A 95 13.22 -5.43 -1.47
CA HIS A 95 13.28 -6.77 -0.91
C HIS A 95 14.25 -7.65 -1.73
N PRO A 96 15.19 -8.38 -1.07
CA PRO A 96 16.20 -9.17 -1.78
C PRO A 96 15.60 -10.25 -2.70
N ASP A 97 14.43 -10.78 -2.34
CA ASP A 97 13.73 -11.82 -3.14
C ASP A 97 12.87 -11.23 -4.25
N LEU A 98 12.90 -9.91 -4.49
CA LEU A 98 12.15 -9.33 -5.60
C LEU A 98 12.74 -9.82 -6.93
N PRO A 99 11.93 -10.46 -7.81
CA PRO A 99 12.41 -10.95 -9.09
C PRO A 99 13.04 -9.84 -9.93
N SER A 100 14.24 -10.09 -10.43
CA SER A 100 14.92 -9.18 -11.36
C SER A 100 14.17 -9.08 -12.70
N LYS A 101 14.50 -8.07 -13.52
CA LYS A 101 13.97 -7.95 -14.87
C LYS A 101 14.25 -9.18 -15.74
N GLU A 102 15.37 -9.85 -15.47
CA GLU A 102 15.88 -10.99 -16.22
C GLU A 102 15.19 -12.31 -15.84
N THR A 103 14.47 -12.36 -14.73
CA THR A 103 13.72 -13.55 -14.31
C THR A 103 12.71 -13.92 -15.40
N GLY A 104 12.76 -15.14 -15.91
CA GLY A 104 11.91 -15.60 -17.01
C GLY A 104 10.40 -15.45 -16.68
N ALA A 105 9.61 -15.07 -17.70
CA ALA A 105 8.20 -14.73 -17.54
C ALA A 105 7.36 -15.84 -16.88
N ALA A 106 7.66 -17.12 -17.17
CA ALA A 106 6.95 -18.27 -16.62
C ALA A 106 7.03 -18.39 -15.08
N ASN A 107 8.14 -17.95 -14.49
CA ASN A 107 8.38 -18.05 -13.05
C ASN A 107 7.97 -16.79 -12.29
N LYS A 108 7.78 -15.64 -12.95
CA LYS A 108 7.46 -14.37 -12.30
C LYS A 108 6.14 -14.39 -11.54
N GLY A 109 5.12 -15.05 -12.09
CA GLY A 109 3.81 -15.14 -11.43
C GLY A 109 3.87 -15.84 -10.06
N VAL A 110 4.71 -16.88 -9.92
CA VAL A 110 4.92 -17.57 -8.65
C VAL A 110 5.79 -16.74 -7.71
N ALA A 111 6.85 -16.14 -8.23
CA ALA A 111 7.78 -15.33 -7.45
C ALA A 111 7.16 -14.06 -6.87
N TYR A 112 6.18 -13.44 -7.53
CA TYR A 112 5.45 -12.28 -6.99
C TYR A 112 4.35 -12.65 -5.97
N ARG A 113 4.05 -13.92 -5.75
CA ARG A 113 2.98 -14.33 -4.84
C ARG A 113 3.14 -13.87 -3.39
N PRO A 114 4.34 -13.94 -2.77
CA PRO A 114 4.54 -13.41 -1.43
C PRO A 114 4.25 -11.89 -1.35
N PHE A 115 4.72 -11.13 -2.34
CA PHE A 115 4.49 -9.68 -2.43
C PHE A 115 3.00 -9.35 -2.58
N GLN A 116 2.28 -10.10 -3.41
CA GLN A 116 0.82 -9.99 -3.52
C GLN A 116 0.14 -10.24 -2.16
N GLN A 117 0.58 -11.23 -1.38
CA GLN A 117 0.01 -11.53 -0.08
C GLN A 117 0.24 -10.40 0.92
N MET A 118 1.44 -9.83 0.96
CA MET A 118 1.78 -8.68 1.83
C MET A 118 0.95 -7.44 1.47
N LEU A 119 0.84 -7.12 0.18
CA LEU A 119 0.02 -6.01 -0.31
C LEU A 119 -1.47 -6.25 -0.02
N SER A 120 -1.98 -7.46 -0.26
CA SER A 120 -3.37 -7.80 0.04
C SER A 120 -3.69 -7.72 1.53
N PHE A 121 -2.76 -8.11 2.39
CA PHE A 121 -2.89 -8.02 3.83
C PHE A 121 -2.99 -6.57 4.30
N LEU A 122 -2.08 -5.69 3.86
CA LEU A 122 -2.11 -4.27 4.20
C LEU A 122 -3.38 -3.61 3.65
N VAL A 123 -3.68 -3.80 2.36
CA VAL A 123 -4.85 -3.20 1.70
C VAL A 123 -6.15 -3.67 2.36
N GLY A 124 -6.26 -4.96 2.69
CA GLY A 124 -7.41 -5.51 3.39
C GLY A 124 -7.64 -4.84 4.75
N THR A 125 -6.59 -4.67 5.54
CA THR A 125 -6.66 -3.99 6.85
C THR A 125 -6.94 -2.49 6.69
N LEU A 126 -6.31 -1.83 5.71
CA LEU A 126 -6.49 -0.41 5.42
C LEU A 126 -7.94 -0.09 5.05
N THR A 127 -8.56 -0.92 4.22
CA THR A 127 -9.93 -0.73 3.71
C THR A 127 -11.01 -1.25 4.66
N ALA A 128 -10.68 -2.15 5.60
CA ALA A 128 -11.64 -2.64 6.61
C ALA A 128 -12.19 -1.50 7.46
N GLY A 129 -11.37 -0.50 7.77
CA GLY A 129 -11.78 0.66 8.57
C GLY A 129 -12.44 1.79 7.77
N SER A 130 -12.25 1.86 6.45
CA SER A 130 -12.84 2.92 5.61
C SER A 130 -12.63 2.65 4.12
N LYS A 131 -13.73 2.47 3.37
CA LYS A 131 -13.68 2.40 1.91
C LYS A 131 -13.26 3.71 1.25
N GLN A 132 -13.37 4.83 1.97
CA GLN A 132 -13.04 6.18 1.46
C GLN A 132 -11.53 6.36 1.19
N CYS A 133 -10.69 5.48 1.73
CA CYS A 133 -9.25 5.49 1.43
C CYS A 133 -8.92 4.99 0.00
N LEU A 134 -9.84 4.26 -0.63
CA LEU A 134 -9.60 3.56 -1.90
C LEU A 134 -9.22 4.52 -3.05
N PRO A 135 -9.94 5.63 -3.32
CA PRO A 135 -9.57 6.55 -4.40
C PRO A 135 -8.18 7.17 -4.21
N ALA A 136 -7.81 7.53 -2.98
CA ALA A 136 -6.49 8.08 -2.69
C ALA A 136 -5.39 7.03 -2.90
N ALA A 137 -5.60 5.80 -2.43
CA ALA A 137 -4.67 4.69 -2.60
C ALA A 137 -4.44 4.35 -4.08
N ILE A 138 -5.50 4.27 -4.88
CA ILE A 138 -5.42 4.04 -6.33
C ILE A 138 -4.64 5.17 -7.00
N LYS A 139 -4.94 6.44 -6.67
CA LYS A 139 -4.23 7.59 -7.23
C LYS A 139 -2.74 7.56 -6.87
N MET A 140 -2.39 7.27 -5.61
CA MET A 140 -1.00 7.14 -5.19
C MET A 140 -0.26 6.07 -5.99
N MET A 141 -0.82 4.86 -6.10
CA MET A 141 -0.17 3.78 -6.85
C MET A 141 -0.02 4.10 -8.34
N SER A 142 -1.02 4.71 -8.94
CA SER A 142 -0.96 5.12 -10.35
C SER A 142 0.10 6.21 -10.61
N LEU A 143 0.23 7.18 -9.70
CA LEU A 143 1.20 8.25 -9.81
C LEU A 143 2.63 7.80 -9.42
N MET A 144 2.79 6.69 -8.69
CA MET A 144 4.10 6.17 -8.31
C MET A 144 4.98 5.87 -9.53
N LYS A 145 4.41 5.46 -10.64
CA LYS A 145 5.13 5.24 -11.90
C LYS A 145 5.76 6.51 -12.51
N ARG A 146 5.43 7.68 -11.98
CA ARG A 146 6.01 8.99 -12.34
C ARG A 146 7.06 9.45 -11.33
N THR A 147 7.43 8.61 -10.37
CA THR A 147 8.50 8.86 -9.42
C THR A 147 9.68 7.96 -9.71
N VAL A 148 10.83 8.32 -9.18
CA VAL A 148 12.01 7.46 -9.10
C VAL A 148 12.35 7.25 -7.63
N ASP A 149 13.01 6.14 -7.36
CA ASP A 149 13.56 5.86 -6.05
C ASP A 149 14.63 6.89 -5.69
N ALA A 150 14.44 7.60 -4.57
CA ALA A 150 15.34 8.66 -4.14
C ALA A 150 16.64 8.11 -3.54
N THR A 151 16.66 6.84 -3.14
CA THR A 151 17.82 6.20 -2.52
C THR A 151 18.65 5.41 -3.54
N ASN A 152 17.99 4.80 -4.52
CA ASN A 152 18.65 4.04 -5.59
C ASN A 152 17.78 4.02 -6.86
N VAL A 153 18.15 4.83 -7.83
CA VAL A 153 17.40 4.98 -9.10
C VAL A 153 17.22 3.65 -9.84
N ASP A 154 18.17 2.71 -9.73
CA ASP A 154 18.11 1.41 -10.41
C ASP A 154 16.98 0.52 -9.86
N LEU A 155 16.53 0.76 -8.64
CA LEU A 155 15.41 0.05 -8.01
C LEU A 155 14.04 0.64 -8.38
N SER A 156 13.98 1.74 -9.12
CA SER A 156 12.73 2.38 -9.54
C SER A 156 11.79 1.43 -10.29
N HIS A 157 12.35 0.49 -11.06
CA HIS A 157 11.53 -0.52 -11.71
C HIS A 157 10.78 -1.41 -10.71
N GLY A 158 11.41 -1.75 -9.59
CA GLY A 158 10.78 -2.48 -8.50
C GLY A 158 9.58 -1.72 -7.91
N LEU A 159 9.70 -0.38 -7.76
CA LEU A 159 8.56 0.46 -7.35
C LEU A 159 7.38 0.33 -8.30
N TYR A 160 7.64 0.34 -9.62
CA TYR A 160 6.57 0.29 -10.63
C TYR A 160 5.88 -1.06 -10.65
N VAL A 161 6.65 -2.16 -10.55
CA VAL A 161 6.10 -3.52 -10.45
C VAL A 161 5.23 -3.66 -9.19
N MET A 162 5.73 -3.21 -8.04
CA MET A 162 4.96 -3.28 -6.79
C MET A 162 3.72 -2.39 -6.81
N ALA A 163 3.79 -1.21 -7.45
CA ALA A 163 2.64 -0.33 -7.65
C ALA A 163 1.58 -0.99 -8.54
N ASP A 164 1.98 -1.69 -9.61
CA ASP A 164 1.06 -2.42 -10.48
C ASP A 164 0.38 -3.58 -9.73
N ILE A 165 1.10 -4.35 -8.90
CA ILE A 165 0.50 -5.39 -8.06
C ILE A 165 -0.48 -4.77 -7.06
N ALA A 166 -0.11 -3.65 -6.43
CA ALA A 166 -0.99 -2.95 -5.48
C ALA A 166 -2.27 -2.44 -6.16
N LEU A 167 -2.18 -1.90 -7.38
CA LEU A 167 -3.34 -1.49 -8.18
C LEU A 167 -4.26 -2.66 -8.49
N LEU A 168 -3.71 -3.82 -8.89
CA LEU A 168 -4.48 -5.02 -9.13
C LEU A 168 -5.21 -5.48 -7.86
N VAL A 169 -4.53 -5.46 -6.70
CA VAL A 169 -5.11 -5.81 -5.39
C VAL A 169 -6.26 -4.86 -5.04
N LEU A 170 -6.05 -3.55 -5.17
CA LEU A 170 -7.06 -2.52 -4.89
C LEU A 170 -8.28 -2.68 -5.78
N ASN A 171 -8.09 -2.83 -7.09
CA ASN A 171 -9.18 -2.99 -8.05
C ASN A 171 -9.94 -4.29 -7.85
N LYS A 172 -9.24 -5.41 -7.58
CA LYS A 172 -9.88 -6.69 -7.27
C LYS A 172 -10.74 -6.60 -6.02
N LEU A 173 -10.22 -5.96 -4.97
CA LEU A 173 -10.98 -5.75 -3.73
C LEU A 173 -12.22 -4.88 -3.97
N ALA A 174 -12.08 -3.78 -4.71
CA ALA A 174 -13.21 -2.91 -5.06
C ALA A 174 -14.30 -3.68 -5.80
N THR A 175 -13.91 -4.47 -6.81
CA THR A 175 -14.85 -5.32 -7.57
C THR A 175 -15.54 -6.34 -6.68
N GLN A 176 -14.80 -7.04 -5.82
CA GLN A 176 -15.36 -8.06 -4.90
C GLN A 176 -16.34 -7.46 -3.89
N LYS A 177 -16.14 -6.21 -3.49
CA LYS A 177 -16.99 -5.50 -2.53
C LYS A 177 -18.09 -4.67 -3.19
N GLY A 178 -18.13 -4.58 -4.52
CA GLY A 178 -19.05 -3.71 -5.25
C GLY A 178 -18.81 -2.21 -4.93
N TRP A 179 -17.57 -1.83 -4.67
CA TRP A 179 -17.22 -0.43 -4.36
C TRP A 179 -16.84 0.33 -5.61
N GLU A 180 -17.36 1.54 -5.74
CA GLU A 180 -16.93 2.45 -6.78
C GLU A 180 -15.53 2.98 -6.48
N THR A 181 -14.67 2.97 -7.49
CA THR A 181 -13.29 3.46 -7.42
C THR A 181 -13.19 4.95 -7.75
N GLY A 182 -14.10 5.78 -7.30
CA GLY A 182 -14.18 7.20 -7.62
C GLY A 182 -12.84 7.93 -7.74
N GLN A 183 -12.84 9.11 -8.34
CA GLN A 183 -11.62 9.92 -8.46
C GLN A 183 -11.28 10.60 -7.13
N PHE A 184 -10.01 10.58 -6.75
CA PHE A 184 -9.51 11.37 -5.63
C PHE A 184 -9.14 12.77 -6.11
N PRO A 185 -9.85 13.83 -5.67
CA PRO A 185 -9.60 15.18 -6.17
C PRO A 185 -8.35 15.84 -5.56
N GLY A 186 -7.85 15.30 -4.44
CA GLY A 186 -6.72 15.87 -3.71
C GLY A 186 -5.38 15.68 -4.43
N GLN A 187 -4.41 16.51 -4.09
CA GLN A 187 -3.03 16.38 -4.55
C GLN A 187 -2.27 15.35 -3.70
N ILE A 188 -1.39 14.58 -4.34
CA ILE A 188 -0.48 13.65 -3.68
C ILE A 188 0.88 14.34 -3.50
N SER A 189 1.39 14.35 -2.26
CA SER A 189 2.71 14.84 -1.92
C SER A 189 3.62 13.66 -1.61
N TRP A 190 4.73 13.54 -2.33
CA TRP A 190 5.65 12.44 -2.13
C TRP A 190 6.68 12.76 -1.04
N PRO A 191 6.94 11.85 -0.09
CA PRO A 191 8.05 11.98 0.86
C PRO A 191 9.39 11.92 0.11
N LYS A 192 10.07 13.09 0.04
CA LYS A 192 11.31 13.26 -0.75
C LYS A 192 12.45 12.33 -0.35
N ALA A 193 12.43 11.81 0.88
CA ALA A 193 13.41 10.83 1.35
C ALA A 193 13.30 9.47 0.63
N PHE A 194 12.16 9.17 0.02
CA PHE A 194 11.87 7.88 -0.62
C PHE A 194 11.58 8.02 -2.12
N PHE A 195 10.95 9.13 -2.52
CA PHE A 195 10.43 9.31 -3.87
C PHE A 195 10.81 10.68 -4.42
N THR A 196 11.40 10.71 -5.61
CA THR A 196 11.65 11.93 -6.37
C THR A 196 10.79 11.90 -7.61
N LEU A 197 10.11 13.02 -7.92
CA LEU A 197 9.38 13.14 -9.18
C LEU A 197 10.37 13.08 -10.34
N GLN A 198 10.06 12.33 -11.38
CA GLN A 198 10.83 12.38 -12.61
C GLN A 198 10.73 13.80 -13.17
N GLU A 199 11.84 14.52 -13.16
CA GLU A 199 11.95 15.74 -13.97
C GLU A 199 11.80 15.35 -15.44
N ARG A 200 10.90 16.02 -16.13
CA ARG A 200 10.74 15.83 -17.57
C ARG A 200 12.07 16.07 -18.25
N ARG A 201 12.61 15.02 -18.89
CA ARG A 201 13.59 15.23 -19.95
C ARG A 201 12.91 16.11 -21.00
N ALA A 202 13.52 17.27 -21.21
CA ALA A 202 13.10 18.30 -22.14
C ALA A 202 12.74 17.73 -23.52
N LYS A 203 11.46 17.54 -23.77
CA LYS A 203 10.80 17.56 -25.08
C LYS A 203 9.32 17.90 -24.81
N GLY A 204 9.01 19.16 -24.90
CA GLY A 204 7.81 19.86 -25.28
C GLY A 204 6.41 19.28 -25.12
N GLU A 205 6.18 18.18 -24.43
CA GLU A 205 4.85 17.64 -24.19
C GLU A 205 4.29 18.14 -22.85
N PRO A 206 3.08 18.74 -22.84
CA PRO A 206 2.44 19.19 -21.62
C PRO A 206 2.26 18.00 -20.68
N LEU A 207 2.63 18.18 -19.39
CA LEU A 207 2.08 17.31 -18.33
C LEU A 207 0.58 17.54 -18.38
N GLU A 208 -0.18 16.61 -18.91
CA GLU A 208 -1.58 16.56 -18.60
C GLU A 208 -1.71 16.36 -17.10
N GLU A 209 -1.80 17.48 -16.38
CA GLU A 209 -2.40 17.53 -15.06
C GLU A 209 -3.83 17.04 -15.25
N GLY A 210 -4.07 15.76 -15.06
CA GLY A 210 -5.43 15.28 -15.06
C GLY A 210 -5.78 14.11 -15.95
N GLY A 211 -4.85 13.55 -16.71
CA GLY A 211 -5.08 12.24 -17.28
C GLY A 211 -5.31 11.26 -16.12
N ALA A 212 -6.58 10.93 -15.82
CA ALA A 212 -6.88 9.85 -14.90
C ALA A 212 -6.05 8.63 -15.32
N PRO A 213 -5.29 7.99 -14.39
CA PRO A 213 -4.57 6.78 -14.74
C PRO A 213 -5.59 5.82 -15.33
N ARG A 214 -5.36 5.38 -16.55
CA ARG A 214 -6.26 4.43 -17.21
C ARG A 214 -6.29 3.19 -16.35
N VAL A 215 -7.48 2.83 -15.89
CA VAL A 215 -7.73 1.56 -15.21
C VAL A 215 -7.25 0.47 -16.17
N GLY A 216 -6.20 -0.28 -15.76
CA GLY A 216 -5.66 -1.36 -16.60
C GLY A 216 -4.27 -1.13 -17.21
N ASP A 217 -3.59 0.00 -16.96
CA ASP A 217 -2.19 0.16 -17.35
C ASP A 217 -1.23 -0.50 -16.36
N TYR A 218 -1.06 -1.83 -16.49
CA TYR A 218 -0.15 -2.65 -15.68
C TYR A 218 1.11 -3.01 -16.49
N SER A 219 1.72 -2.01 -17.10
CA SER A 219 2.79 -2.16 -18.12
C SER A 219 4.10 -2.78 -17.58
N HIS A 220 4.27 -2.85 -16.25
CA HIS A 220 5.48 -3.39 -15.63
C HIS A 220 5.33 -4.85 -15.18
N LEU A 221 4.13 -5.41 -15.30
CA LEU A 221 3.89 -6.82 -14.99
C LEU A 221 4.08 -7.71 -16.22
N PRO A 222 4.44 -8.98 -16.03
CA PRO A 222 4.49 -9.95 -17.12
C PRO A 222 3.13 -10.07 -17.82
N VAL A 223 3.12 -10.27 -19.14
CA VAL A 223 1.91 -10.54 -19.90
C VAL A 223 1.20 -11.76 -19.32
N GLY A 224 -0.12 -11.64 -19.03
CA GLY A 224 -0.90 -12.72 -18.44
C GLY A 224 -0.73 -12.87 -16.93
N PHE A 225 -0.14 -11.88 -16.24
CA PHE A 225 -0.09 -11.89 -14.79
C PHE A 225 -1.50 -11.75 -14.18
N GLU A 226 -1.89 -12.74 -13.38
CA GLU A 226 -3.18 -12.74 -12.67
C GLU A 226 -2.97 -12.88 -11.16
N LEU A 227 -3.76 -12.12 -10.38
CA LEU A 227 -3.82 -12.30 -8.95
C LEU A 227 -4.50 -13.65 -8.64
N LYS A 228 -3.76 -14.59 -8.05
CA LYS A 228 -4.37 -15.80 -7.52
C LYS A 228 -5.31 -15.43 -6.37
N SER A 229 -6.51 -16.05 -6.38
CA SER A 229 -7.44 -15.94 -5.23
C SER A 229 -6.72 -16.47 -3.98
N ALA A 230 -6.77 -15.70 -2.88
CA ALA A 230 -6.39 -16.24 -1.58
C ALA A 230 -7.27 -17.47 -1.34
N ALA A 231 -6.67 -18.66 -1.21
CA ALA A 231 -7.41 -19.85 -0.84
C ALA A 231 -8.14 -19.55 0.48
N ALA A 232 -9.46 -19.65 0.47
CA ALA A 232 -10.24 -19.60 1.71
C ALA A 232 -9.64 -20.64 2.67
N PRO A 233 -9.47 -20.31 3.97
CA PRO A 233 -9.00 -21.30 4.93
C PRO A 233 -9.95 -22.50 4.86
N LYS A 234 -9.41 -23.69 4.55
CA LYS A 234 -10.17 -24.94 4.63
C LYS A 234 -10.74 -24.99 6.03
N GLN A 235 -12.08 -24.94 6.14
CA GLN A 235 -12.77 -25.30 7.37
C GLN A 235 -12.32 -26.72 7.71
N ALA A 236 -11.74 -26.89 8.88
CA ALA A 236 -11.44 -28.21 9.41
C ALA A 236 -12.81 -28.91 9.60
N ASP A 237 -13.07 -29.90 8.78
CA ASP A 237 -14.21 -30.80 8.93
C ASP A 237 -14.16 -31.40 10.33
N GLY A 238 -15.09 -30.94 11.16
CA GLY A 238 -15.29 -31.49 12.49
C GLY A 238 -15.68 -32.97 12.38
N HIS A 239 -14.72 -33.82 12.71
CA HIS A 239 -14.96 -35.26 12.88
C HIS A 239 -16.00 -35.43 13.97
N ARG A 240 -17.24 -35.60 13.54
CA ARG A 240 -18.36 -36.01 14.42
C ARG A 240 -18.15 -37.47 14.70
N SER A 241 -17.44 -37.80 15.78
CA SER A 241 -17.43 -39.14 16.38
C SER A 241 -18.82 -39.45 16.88
N LYS A 242 -19.46 -40.45 16.26
CA LYS A 242 -20.65 -41.10 16.83
C LYS A 242 -20.15 -42.21 17.75
N ALA A 243 -20.45 -42.09 19.00
CA ALA A 243 -20.60 -43.21 19.93
C ALA A 243 -22.07 -43.35 20.27
#